data_7bf3f97953715881a0c6269d557b88c7
#
_entry.id   7bf3f97953715881a0c6269d557b88c7
#
_cell.length_a   1.000
_cell.length_b   1.000
_cell.length_c   1.000
_cell.angle_alpha   90.00
_cell.angle_beta   90.00
_cell.angle_gamma   90.00
#
_symmetry.space_group_name_H-M   'P 1'
#
loop_
_entity.id
_entity.type
_entity.pdbx_description
1 polymer ?
#
loop_
_entity_poly.entity_id
_entity_poly.type
_entity_poly.pdbx_seq_one_letter_code
_entity_poly.pdbx_strand_id
1 'polypeptide(L)'
;YGMETAFVTVLPTNDVGNACIRELRGFGVDTTKIVRKDGRMGIYYLETGAVQRPSKVIYDRAGSAIAEAKPGDIDWDKAFEGATWFHLTGITPAISQGAADLSLEAVKAAKAKGIHVSCDLNYRKNLWKYGKDAKEVMTELVKYVDTVIANEEDFQKSLGLKAESQGDVEDGALNIENYKAIASLAMQTYPNIKRVAITLRESKSANHNDWSACLYNCL
;
A
#
# COMPACT_ATOMS: atom_id res chain seq x y z
N TYR A 1 -6.16 2.60 -19.56
CA TYR A 1 -6.15 4.06 -19.43
C TYR A 1 -5.03 4.72 -20.26
N GLY A 2 -4.25 3.93 -21.03
CA GLY A 2 -3.20 4.44 -21.93
C GLY A 2 -1.97 5.05 -21.23
N MET A 3 -1.76 4.75 -19.95
CA MET A 3 -0.57 5.18 -19.22
C MET A 3 0.52 4.11 -19.28
N GLU A 4 1.76 4.53 -19.47
CA GLU A 4 2.93 3.67 -19.29
C GLU A 4 3.14 3.37 -17.80
N THR A 5 3.40 2.10 -17.48
CA THR A 5 3.58 1.64 -16.10
C THR A 5 4.83 0.78 -15.98
N ALA A 6 5.59 1.01 -14.91
CA ALA A 6 6.72 0.17 -14.54
C ALA A 6 6.51 -0.42 -13.15
N PHE A 7 7.02 -1.61 -12.91
CA PHE A 7 6.99 -2.25 -11.59
C PHE A 7 8.39 -2.31 -10.98
N VAL A 8 8.50 -1.80 -9.75
CA VAL A 8 9.76 -1.79 -8.99
C VAL A 8 9.63 -2.74 -7.81
N THR A 9 10.47 -3.74 -7.76
CA THR A 9 10.52 -4.74 -6.68
C THR A 9 11.83 -5.51 -6.71
N VAL A 10 12.03 -6.42 -5.75
CA VAL A 10 13.13 -7.38 -5.74
C VAL A 10 12.56 -8.78 -5.92
N LEU A 11 12.98 -9.50 -6.95
CA LEU A 11 12.55 -10.85 -7.27
C LEU A 11 13.72 -11.83 -7.30
N PRO A 12 13.47 -13.15 -7.00
CA PRO A 12 14.49 -14.16 -7.09
C PRO A 12 14.94 -14.43 -8.53
N THR A 13 16.21 -14.85 -8.70
CA THR A 13 16.80 -15.15 -10.01
C THR A 13 16.36 -16.48 -10.63
N ASN A 14 15.49 -17.22 -9.96
CA ASN A 14 14.96 -18.53 -10.38
C ASN A 14 13.76 -18.44 -11.32
N ASP A 15 13.26 -19.60 -11.76
CA ASP A 15 12.14 -19.69 -12.71
C ASP A 15 10.82 -19.16 -12.17
N VAL A 16 10.59 -19.16 -10.86
CA VAL A 16 9.39 -18.55 -10.27
C VAL A 16 9.44 -17.03 -10.41
N GLY A 17 10.60 -16.42 -10.20
CA GLY A 17 10.81 -15.00 -10.49
C GLY A 17 10.67 -14.67 -11.97
N ASN A 18 11.15 -15.57 -12.86
CA ASN A 18 10.98 -15.43 -14.31
C ASN A 18 9.51 -15.52 -14.72
N ALA A 19 8.73 -16.40 -14.09
CA ALA A 19 7.28 -16.52 -14.34
C ALA A 19 6.56 -15.23 -13.94
N CYS A 20 6.87 -14.63 -12.80
CA CYS A 20 6.31 -13.34 -12.38
C CYS A 20 6.60 -12.22 -13.40
N ILE A 21 7.83 -12.15 -13.91
CA ILE A 21 8.20 -11.15 -14.94
C ILE A 21 7.42 -11.38 -16.24
N ARG A 22 7.26 -12.62 -16.68
CA ARG A 22 6.47 -12.92 -17.89
C ARG A 22 5.02 -12.51 -17.73
N GLU A 23 4.42 -12.77 -16.58
CA GLU A 23 3.05 -12.39 -16.27
C GLU A 23 2.86 -10.87 -16.33
N LEU A 24 3.73 -10.11 -15.67
CA LEU A 24 3.69 -8.65 -15.70
C LEU A 24 3.83 -8.09 -17.11
N ARG A 25 4.75 -8.64 -17.91
CA ARG A 25 4.93 -8.26 -19.32
C ARG A 25 3.71 -8.57 -20.17
N GLY A 26 2.99 -9.64 -19.87
CA GLY A 26 1.73 -10.00 -20.53
C GLY A 26 0.67 -8.90 -20.42
N PHE A 27 0.72 -8.10 -19.36
CA PHE A 27 -0.14 -6.92 -19.16
C PHE A 27 0.49 -5.59 -19.62
N GLY A 28 1.64 -5.64 -20.32
CA GLY A 28 2.32 -4.43 -20.82
C GLY A 28 3.08 -3.64 -19.76
N VAL A 29 3.35 -4.23 -18.59
CA VAL A 29 4.12 -3.56 -17.52
C VAL A 29 5.62 -3.60 -17.83
N ASP A 30 6.30 -2.46 -17.74
CA ASP A 30 7.76 -2.43 -17.81
C ASP A 30 8.36 -3.11 -16.58
N THR A 31 9.16 -4.13 -16.81
CA THR A 31 9.84 -4.92 -15.78
C THR A 31 11.35 -4.67 -15.71
N THR A 32 11.85 -3.69 -16.45
CA THR A 32 13.29 -3.36 -16.51
C THR A 32 13.81 -2.76 -15.19
N LYS A 33 12.89 -2.25 -14.37
CA LYS A 33 13.17 -1.66 -13.05
C LYS A 33 13.17 -2.69 -11.91
N ILE A 34 12.88 -3.97 -12.21
CA ILE A 34 12.89 -5.06 -11.22
C ILE A 34 14.32 -5.49 -10.94
N VAL A 35 14.71 -5.45 -9.67
CA VAL A 35 16.00 -5.96 -9.21
C VAL A 35 15.93 -7.49 -9.04
N ARG A 36 16.96 -8.19 -9.49
CA ARG A 36 17.05 -9.65 -9.36
C ARG A 36 18.11 -10.00 -8.33
N LYS A 37 17.75 -10.79 -7.32
CA LYS A 37 18.63 -11.28 -6.27
C LYS A 37 18.42 -12.76 -6.01
N ASP A 38 19.39 -13.39 -5.38
CA ASP A 38 19.18 -14.75 -4.85
C ASP A 38 18.13 -14.73 -3.75
N GLY A 39 17.37 -15.80 -3.62
CA GLY A 39 16.31 -15.90 -2.62
C GLY A 39 15.08 -16.65 -3.13
N ARG A 40 13.99 -16.48 -2.40
CA ARG A 40 12.70 -17.11 -2.73
C ARG A 40 11.66 -16.07 -3.14
N MET A 41 10.63 -16.52 -3.86
CA MET A 41 9.42 -15.75 -4.11
C MET A 41 8.54 -15.73 -2.85
N GLY A 42 8.01 -14.57 -2.48
CA GLY A 42 6.93 -14.46 -1.51
C GLY A 42 5.62 -14.95 -2.12
N ILE A 43 4.89 -15.76 -1.37
CA ILE A 43 3.63 -16.38 -1.82
C ILE A 43 2.54 -16.11 -0.80
N TYR A 44 1.31 -16.12 -1.22
CA TYR A 44 0.16 -16.30 -0.34
C TYR A 44 -0.80 -17.33 -0.93
N TYR A 45 -1.52 -18.01 -0.06
CA TYR A 45 -2.54 -18.98 -0.43
C TYR A 45 -3.91 -18.40 -0.06
N LEU A 46 -4.81 -18.34 -1.03
CA LEU A 46 -6.18 -17.87 -0.83
C LEU A 46 -7.14 -19.05 -0.88
N GLU A 47 -7.80 -19.31 0.24
CA GLU A 47 -9.00 -20.13 0.29
C GLU A 47 -10.20 -19.20 0.11
N THR A 48 -10.90 -19.35 -1.00
CA THR A 48 -12.05 -18.50 -1.33
C THR A 48 -13.22 -18.76 -0.38
N GLY A 49 -13.81 -17.71 0.15
CA GLY A 49 -15.02 -17.79 0.94
C GLY A 49 -16.25 -18.14 0.10
N ALA A 50 -17.29 -18.60 0.77
CA ALA A 50 -18.58 -18.86 0.15
C ALA A 50 -19.72 -18.56 1.14
N VAL A 51 -20.70 -17.80 0.71
CA VAL A 51 -21.90 -17.41 1.47
C VAL A 51 -21.53 -16.77 2.82
N GLN A 52 -21.57 -17.52 3.92
CA GLN A 52 -21.25 -17.05 5.28
C GLN A 52 -19.83 -17.41 5.73
N ARG A 53 -19.14 -18.30 5.01
CA ARG A 53 -17.77 -18.67 5.31
C ARG A 53 -16.80 -17.65 4.74
N PRO A 54 -16.05 -16.90 5.56
CA PRO A 54 -15.11 -15.88 5.07
C PRO A 54 -13.94 -16.52 4.30
N SER A 55 -13.34 -15.75 3.41
CA SER A 55 -12.08 -16.12 2.77
C SER A 55 -10.96 -16.20 3.78
N LYS A 56 -10.03 -17.15 3.60
CA LYS A 56 -8.84 -17.31 4.44
C LYS A 56 -7.59 -17.07 3.60
N VAL A 57 -6.69 -16.24 4.10
CA VAL A 57 -5.39 -15.98 3.49
C VAL A 57 -4.28 -16.47 4.39
N ILE A 58 -3.36 -17.27 3.84
CA ILE A 58 -2.13 -17.70 4.50
C ILE A 58 -0.97 -17.03 3.78
N TYR A 59 -0.22 -16.19 4.50
CA TYR A 59 0.95 -15.50 3.96
C TYR A 59 2.22 -16.33 4.19
N ASP A 60 2.97 -16.56 3.12
CA ASP A 60 4.30 -17.17 3.12
C ASP A 60 5.29 -16.20 2.47
N ARG A 61 5.63 -15.12 3.18
CA ARG A 61 6.46 -14.02 2.68
C ARG A 61 7.79 -13.87 3.40
N ALA A 62 7.97 -14.50 4.55
CA ALA A 62 9.23 -14.43 5.30
C ALA A 62 10.40 -14.98 4.46
N GLY A 63 11.55 -14.31 4.52
CA GLY A 63 12.74 -14.69 3.75
C GLY A 63 12.59 -14.59 2.22
N SER A 64 11.55 -13.91 1.72
CA SER A 64 11.43 -13.63 0.29
C SER A 64 12.41 -12.53 -0.14
N ALA A 65 12.78 -12.52 -1.42
CA ALA A 65 13.75 -11.55 -1.95
C ALA A 65 13.39 -10.10 -1.62
N ILE A 66 12.11 -9.73 -1.66
CA ILE A 66 11.66 -8.40 -1.26
C ILE A 66 11.66 -8.20 0.27
N ALA A 67 11.42 -9.25 1.07
CA ALA A 67 11.49 -9.15 2.53
C ALA A 67 12.92 -8.99 3.04
N GLU A 68 13.90 -9.54 2.32
CA GLU A 68 15.34 -9.40 2.60
C GLU A 68 15.97 -8.16 1.95
N ALA A 69 15.20 -7.42 1.17
CA ALA A 69 15.67 -6.20 0.54
C ALA A 69 15.91 -5.09 1.58
N LYS A 70 16.87 -4.23 1.30
CA LYS A 70 17.30 -3.15 2.20
C LYS A 70 17.67 -1.90 1.40
N PRO A 71 17.82 -0.74 2.05
CA PRO A 71 18.30 0.48 1.43
C PRO A 71 19.56 0.27 0.60
N GLY A 72 19.61 0.88 -0.57
CA GLY A 72 20.68 0.74 -1.55
C GLY A 72 20.55 -0.46 -2.50
N ASP A 73 19.58 -1.35 -2.31
CA ASP A 73 19.35 -2.48 -3.21
C ASP A 73 18.69 -2.07 -4.54
N ILE A 74 18.01 -0.95 -4.54
CA ILE A 74 17.34 -0.37 -5.71
C ILE A 74 18.00 0.97 -6.06
N ASP A 75 18.43 1.11 -7.31
CA ASP A 75 18.89 2.37 -7.87
C ASP A 75 17.66 3.24 -8.20
N TRP A 76 17.32 4.15 -7.27
CA TRP A 76 16.15 5.02 -7.41
C TRP A 76 16.33 6.07 -8.50
N ASP A 77 17.54 6.44 -8.88
CA ASP A 77 17.77 7.35 -10.00
C ASP A 77 17.32 6.69 -11.31
N LYS A 78 17.73 5.46 -11.50
CA LYS A 78 17.32 4.65 -12.64
C LYS A 78 15.86 4.22 -12.59
N ALA A 79 15.36 3.84 -11.40
CA ALA A 79 13.99 3.39 -11.22
C ALA A 79 12.98 4.49 -11.57
N PHE A 80 13.29 5.73 -11.22
CA PHE A 80 12.41 6.89 -11.42
C PHE A 80 12.69 7.70 -12.70
N GLU A 81 13.57 7.21 -13.57
CA GLU A 81 13.81 7.87 -14.86
C GLU A 81 12.53 7.96 -15.69
N GLY A 82 12.10 9.18 -16.02
CA GLY A 82 10.86 9.46 -16.76
C GLY A 82 9.58 9.33 -15.95
N ALA A 83 9.65 8.93 -14.68
CA ALA A 83 8.47 8.76 -13.84
C ALA A 83 7.91 10.12 -13.37
N THR A 84 6.60 10.27 -13.42
CA THR A 84 5.87 11.43 -12.88
C THR A 84 5.01 11.08 -11.65
N TRP A 85 4.76 9.79 -11.45
CA TRP A 85 3.95 9.26 -10.35
C TRP A 85 4.57 7.99 -9.79
N PHE A 86 4.71 7.93 -8.47
CA PHE A 86 5.12 6.75 -7.74
C PHE A 86 4.01 6.29 -6.80
N HIS A 87 3.60 5.04 -6.92
CA HIS A 87 2.63 4.43 -6.03
C HIS A 87 3.26 3.33 -5.20
N LEU A 88 3.01 3.35 -3.89
CA LEU A 88 3.40 2.27 -3.00
C LEU A 88 2.23 1.81 -2.14
N THR A 89 2.37 0.62 -1.56
CA THR A 89 1.40 0.06 -0.61
C THR A 89 2.03 -0.13 0.76
N GLY A 90 1.28 0.13 1.82
CA GLY A 90 1.66 -0.12 3.21
C GLY A 90 1.93 -1.59 3.54
N ILE A 91 1.64 -2.52 2.61
CA ILE A 91 2.04 -3.93 2.75
C ILE A 91 3.56 -4.09 2.68
N THR A 92 4.24 -3.35 1.79
CA THR A 92 5.71 -3.49 1.63
C THR A 92 6.45 -3.16 2.93
N PRO A 93 6.26 -2.01 3.58
CA PRO A 93 6.92 -1.72 4.85
C PRO A 93 6.48 -2.63 6.01
N ALA A 94 5.38 -3.36 5.87
CA ALA A 94 4.85 -4.25 6.90
C ALA A 94 5.53 -5.62 6.96
N ILE A 95 6.32 -6.00 5.94
CA ILE A 95 6.86 -7.38 5.84
C ILE A 95 8.21 -7.57 6.56
N SER A 96 9.03 -6.53 6.66
CA SER A 96 10.32 -6.57 7.37
C SER A 96 10.85 -5.17 7.65
N GLN A 97 11.84 -5.05 8.54
CA GLN A 97 12.54 -3.79 8.81
C GLN A 97 13.25 -3.28 7.54
N GLY A 98 13.94 -4.16 6.81
CA GLY A 98 14.64 -3.79 5.58
C GLY A 98 13.69 -3.23 4.52
N ALA A 99 12.53 -3.87 4.32
CA ALA A 99 11.51 -3.40 3.40
C ALA A 99 10.86 -2.08 3.85
N ALA A 100 10.73 -1.84 5.16
CA ALA A 100 10.26 -0.56 5.71
C ALA A 100 11.27 0.57 5.42
N ASP A 101 12.55 0.33 5.69
CA ASP A 101 13.62 1.29 5.43
C ASP A 101 13.77 1.58 3.93
N LEU A 102 13.67 0.55 3.08
CA LEU A 102 13.66 0.68 1.62
C LEU A 102 12.44 1.49 1.12
N SER A 103 11.27 1.28 1.71
CA SER A 103 10.06 2.06 1.38
C SER A 103 10.22 3.54 1.73
N LEU A 104 10.84 3.84 2.86
CA LEU A 104 11.13 5.21 3.27
C LEU A 104 12.19 5.86 2.36
N GLU A 105 13.21 5.13 1.96
CA GLU A 105 14.19 5.56 0.96
C GLU A 105 13.50 5.90 -0.37
N ALA A 106 12.59 5.04 -0.85
CA ALA A 106 11.85 5.23 -2.09
C ALA A 106 11.05 6.53 -2.10
N VAL A 107 10.25 6.78 -1.07
CA VAL A 107 9.40 7.99 -1.03
C VAL A 107 10.25 9.27 -0.91
N LYS A 108 11.36 9.24 -0.18
CA LYS A 108 12.31 10.36 -0.11
C LYS A 108 12.95 10.63 -1.47
N ALA A 109 13.41 9.60 -2.17
CA ALA A 109 14.00 9.72 -3.50
C ALA A 109 12.97 10.25 -4.52
N ALA A 110 11.72 9.77 -4.50
CA ALA A 110 10.65 10.26 -5.35
C ALA A 110 10.38 11.76 -5.10
N LYS A 111 10.27 12.16 -3.83
CA LYS A 111 10.06 13.58 -3.49
C LYS A 111 11.22 14.48 -3.88
N ALA A 112 12.46 14.03 -3.71
CA ALA A 112 13.64 14.78 -4.14
C ALA A 112 13.67 15.06 -5.67
N LYS A 113 12.99 14.19 -6.45
CA LYS A 113 12.83 14.33 -7.90
C LYS A 113 11.54 15.06 -8.32
N GLY A 114 10.74 15.53 -7.37
CA GLY A 114 9.46 16.20 -7.65
C GLY A 114 8.36 15.27 -8.15
N ILE A 115 8.53 13.96 -7.99
CA ILE A 115 7.54 12.94 -8.39
C ILE A 115 6.37 12.96 -7.41
N HIS A 116 5.15 12.87 -7.94
CA HIS A 116 3.94 12.72 -7.14
C HIS A 116 3.91 11.34 -6.48
N VAL A 117 3.74 11.29 -5.16
CA VAL A 117 3.73 10.05 -4.39
C VAL A 117 2.32 9.74 -3.91
N SER A 118 1.82 8.54 -4.23
CA SER A 118 0.59 8.01 -3.64
C SER A 118 0.87 6.75 -2.82
N CYS A 119 0.12 6.59 -1.73
CA CYS A 119 0.24 5.42 -0.86
C CYS A 119 -1.15 4.89 -0.48
N ASP A 120 -1.37 3.61 -0.74
CA ASP A 120 -2.46 2.87 -0.10
C ASP A 120 -1.94 2.37 1.27
N LEU A 121 -2.52 2.85 2.37
CA LEU A 121 -2.11 2.48 3.73
C LEU A 121 -2.26 0.99 3.99
N ASN A 122 -3.28 0.37 3.46
CA ASN A 122 -3.45 -1.07 3.28
C ASN A 122 -3.05 -1.91 4.51
N TYR A 123 -3.53 -1.52 5.69
CA TYR A 123 -3.19 -2.18 6.93
C TYR A 123 -3.53 -3.67 6.91
N ARG A 124 -2.61 -4.49 7.38
CA ARG A 124 -2.81 -5.94 7.50
C ARG A 124 -2.33 -6.42 8.86
N LYS A 125 -3.27 -6.73 9.75
CA LYS A 125 -3.03 -7.20 11.13
C LYS A 125 -2.00 -8.33 11.25
N ASN A 126 -1.93 -9.21 10.26
CA ASN A 126 -1.06 -10.39 10.28
C ASN A 126 0.39 -10.14 9.79
N LEU A 127 0.70 -8.92 9.35
CA LEU A 127 2.06 -8.48 9.03
C LEU A 127 2.72 -7.85 10.27
N TRP A 128 3.50 -6.86 10.20
CA TRP A 128 4.09 -6.09 11.33
C TRP A 128 4.66 -6.97 12.45
N LYS A 129 5.47 -8.01 12.10
CA LYS A 129 6.01 -9.00 13.06
C LYS A 129 7.50 -8.86 13.34
N TYR A 130 8.12 -7.74 12.95
CA TYR A 130 9.55 -7.50 13.08
C TYR A 130 9.90 -6.50 14.21
N GLY A 131 9.00 -6.31 15.17
CA GLY A 131 9.24 -5.52 16.38
C GLY A 131 8.84 -4.05 16.30
N LYS A 132 8.23 -3.62 15.16
CA LYS A 132 7.61 -2.29 15.02
C LYS A 132 6.15 -2.41 14.68
N ASP A 133 5.35 -1.45 15.11
CA ASP A 133 3.96 -1.35 14.72
C ASP A 133 3.77 -0.48 13.45
N ALA A 134 2.58 -0.58 12.86
CA ALA A 134 2.26 0.16 11.65
C ALA A 134 2.37 1.67 11.85
N LYS A 135 1.94 2.18 13.01
CA LYS A 135 1.93 3.60 13.31
C LYS A 135 3.34 4.18 13.35
N GLU A 136 4.29 3.50 13.98
CA GLU A 136 5.69 3.97 14.04
C GLU A 136 6.29 4.18 12.65
N VAL A 137 6.03 3.26 11.73
CA VAL A 137 6.62 3.28 10.40
C VAL A 137 5.84 4.19 9.44
N MET A 138 4.51 4.06 9.42
CA MET A 138 3.68 4.76 8.43
C MET A 138 3.56 6.24 8.70
N THR A 139 3.62 6.70 9.97
CA THR A 139 3.64 8.13 10.29
C THR A 139 4.87 8.85 9.73
N GLU A 140 6.02 8.17 9.67
CA GLU A 140 7.22 8.72 9.03
C GLU A 140 7.12 8.71 7.49
N LEU A 141 6.62 7.62 6.93
CA LEU A 141 6.50 7.44 5.49
C LEU A 141 5.52 8.44 4.87
N VAL A 142 4.37 8.65 5.51
CA VAL A 142 3.28 9.52 5.01
C VAL A 142 3.71 10.98 4.89
N LYS A 143 4.74 11.43 5.60
CA LYS A 143 5.31 12.79 5.45
C LYS A 143 5.82 13.09 4.02
N TYR A 144 5.99 12.07 3.20
CA TYR A 144 6.45 12.16 1.81
C TYR A 144 5.35 11.82 0.79
N VAL A 145 4.10 11.65 1.23
CA VAL A 145 2.98 11.20 0.39
C VAL A 145 2.08 12.39 0.04
N ASP A 146 1.74 12.53 -1.25
CA ASP A 146 0.82 13.57 -1.74
C ASP A 146 -0.64 13.09 -1.81
N THR A 147 -0.86 11.80 -2.06
CA THR A 147 -2.19 11.19 -2.12
C THR A 147 -2.23 9.94 -1.25
N VAL A 148 -3.12 9.93 -0.26
CA VAL A 148 -3.38 8.76 0.59
C VAL A 148 -4.62 8.04 0.10
N ILE A 149 -4.54 6.71 0.02
CA ILE A 149 -5.67 5.81 -0.22
C ILE A 149 -5.82 4.95 1.04
N ALA A 150 -7.00 4.91 1.62
CA ALA A 150 -7.22 4.21 2.89
C ALA A 150 -8.72 3.97 3.14
N ASN A 151 -9.03 3.03 4.01
CA ASN A 151 -10.30 2.94 4.71
C ASN A 151 -10.18 3.50 6.14
N GLU A 152 -11.24 3.50 6.92
CA GLU A 152 -11.23 4.03 8.30
C GLU A 152 -10.27 3.26 9.22
N GLU A 153 -10.24 1.93 9.10
CA GLU A 153 -9.33 1.07 9.90
C GLU A 153 -7.87 1.40 9.57
N ASP A 154 -7.56 1.62 8.29
CA ASP A 154 -6.21 1.96 7.85
C ASP A 154 -5.75 3.28 8.48
N PHE A 155 -6.58 4.33 8.51
CA PHE A 155 -6.25 5.60 9.17
C PHE A 155 -5.99 5.40 10.66
N GLN A 156 -6.83 4.64 11.34
CA GLN A 156 -6.70 4.39 12.77
C GLN A 156 -5.45 3.57 13.09
N LYS A 157 -5.23 2.47 12.39
CA LYS A 157 -4.15 1.51 12.69
C LYS A 157 -2.80 1.97 12.20
N SER A 158 -2.75 2.60 11.02
CA SER A 158 -1.49 3.01 10.40
C SER A 158 -1.06 4.43 10.79
N LEU A 159 -1.99 5.34 11.09
CA LEU A 159 -1.65 6.73 11.40
C LEU A 159 -2.12 7.17 12.80
N GLY A 160 -2.91 6.35 13.48
CA GLY A 160 -3.49 6.70 14.78
C GLY A 160 -4.56 7.81 14.69
N LEU A 161 -5.09 8.08 13.49
CA LEU A 161 -6.12 9.07 13.27
C LEU A 161 -7.50 8.45 13.46
N LYS A 162 -8.35 9.11 14.24
CA LYS A 162 -9.70 8.68 14.54
C LYS A 162 -10.63 9.88 14.41
N ALA A 163 -11.68 9.75 13.59
CA ALA A 163 -12.76 10.75 13.61
C ALA A 163 -13.51 10.62 14.93
N GLU A 164 -13.78 11.72 15.59
CA GLU A 164 -14.72 11.76 16.73
C GLU A 164 -16.14 11.61 16.15
N SER A 165 -16.64 10.40 16.06
CA SER A 165 -18.04 10.15 15.69
C SER A 165 -18.92 10.46 16.90
N GLN A 166 -19.79 11.46 16.80
CA GLN A 166 -20.97 11.55 17.63
C GLN A 166 -22.01 10.56 17.10
N GLY A 167 -22.05 9.35 17.65
CA GLY A 167 -23.07 8.35 17.41
C GLY A 167 -22.51 6.96 17.14
N ASP A 168 -23.10 5.94 17.77
CA ASP A 168 -22.90 4.54 17.47
C ASP A 168 -23.23 4.25 16.00
N VAL A 169 -22.34 3.55 15.31
CA VAL A 169 -22.55 3.08 13.95
C VAL A 169 -23.48 1.85 14.03
N GLU A 170 -24.75 2.10 14.34
CA GLU A 170 -25.82 1.12 14.23
C GLU A 170 -26.58 1.31 12.92
N ASP A 171 -26.07 1.18 11.83
CA ASP A 171 -26.68 0.89 10.52
C ASP A 171 -25.66 1.19 9.45
N GLY A 172 -25.39 0.23 8.58
CA GLY A 172 -24.44 0.31 7.49
C GLY A 172 -24.67 1.44 6.46
N ALA A 173 -25.22 2.55 6.90
CA ALA A 173 -25.34 3.79 6.15
C ALA A 173 -23.96 4.49 6.12
N LEU A 174 -23.42 4.68 4.91
CA LEU A 174 -22.21 5.42 4.63
C LEU A 174 -22.30 6.82 5.24
N ASN A 175 -21.65 7.04 6.37
CA ASN A 175 -21.64 8.37 7.01
C ASN A 175 -20.60 9.26 6.32
N ILE A 176 -21.02 9.96 5.27
CA ILE A 176 -20.17 10.86 4.46
C ILE A 176 -19.48 11.92 5.33
N GLU A 177 -20.12 12.41 6.38
CA GLU A 177 -19.53 13.43 7.27
C GLU A 177 -18.35 12.87 8.07
N ASN A 178 -18.42 11.60 8.50
CA ASN A 178 -17.27 10.96 9.14
C ASN A 178 -16.07 10.82 8.18
N TYR A 179 -16.32 10.52 6.92
CA TYR A 179 -15.27 10.42 5.91
C TYR A 179 -14.64 11.78 5.61
N LYS A 180 -15.43 12.84 5.54
CA LYS A 180 -14.91 14.21 5.43
C LYS A 180 -14.07 14.58 6.66
N ALA A 181 -14.54 14.25 7.85
CA ALA A 181 -13.83 14.54 9.10
C ALA A 181 -12.47 13.84 9.16
N ILE A 182 -12.41 12.53 8.84
CA ILE A 182 -11.13 11.80 8.87
C ILE A 182 -10.18 12.29 7.77
N ALA A 183 -10.67 12.60 6.57
CA ALA A 183 -9.86 13.14 5.50
C ALA A 183 -9.30 14.53 5.86
N SER A 184 -10.13 15.40 6.41
CA SER A 184 -9.72 16.73 6.88
C SER A 184 -8.67 16.63 8.00
N LEU A 185 -8.89 15.74 8.97
CA LEU A 185 -7.93 15.48 10.06
C LEU A 185 -6.58 14.98 9.52
N ALA A 186 -6.60 14.08 8.54
CA ALA A 186 -5.38 13.57 7.92
C ALA A 186 -4.59 14.70 7.22
N MET A 187 -5.27 15.58 6.47
CA MET A 187 -4.63 16.69 5.78
C MET A 187 -4.15 17.81 6.75
N GLN A 188 -4.83 18.01 7.86
CA GLN A 188 -4.38 18.93 8.92
C GLN A 188 -3.15 18.37 9.66
N THR A 189 -3.13 17.07 9.93
CA THR A 189 -2.01 16.41 10.62
C THR A 189 -0.78 16.30 9.70
N TYR A 190 -1.00 16.08 8.43
CA TYR A 190 0.05 15.94 7.40
C TYR A 190 -0.19 16.93 6.25
N PRO A 191 0.30 18.17 6.36
CA PRO A 191 0.04 19.24 5.37
C PRO A 191 0.59 18.97 3.96
N ASN A 192 1.47 17.99 3.82
CA ASN A 192 1.96 17.52 2.52
C ASN A 192 0.90 16.73 1.73
N ILE A 193 -0.10 16.16 2.40
CA ILE A 193 -1.18 15.41 1.75
C ILE A 193 -2.10 16.39 1.02
N LYS A 194 -2.26 16.20 -0.28
CA LYS A 194 -3.11 17.01 -1.16
C LYS A 194 -4.43 16.35 -1.49
N ARG A 195 -4.50 15.02 -1.41
CA ARG A 195 -5.68 14.22 -1.73
C ARG A 195 -5.81 13.04 -0.77
N VAL A 196 -7.04 12.74 -0.40
CA VAL A 196 -7.39 11.54 0.37
C VAL A 196 -8.50 10.80 -0.38
N ALA A 197 -8.23 9.57 -0.79
CA ALA A 197 -9.21 8.67 -1.36
C ALA A 197 -9.61 7.64 -0.30
N ILE A 198 -10.88 7.64 0.10
CA ILE A 198 -11.40 6.69 1.08
C ILE A 198 -12.19 5.63 0.33
N THR A 199 -11.75 4.37 0.47
CA THR A 199 -12.43 3.21 -0.10
C THR A 199 -13.49 2.70 0.87
N LEU A 200 -14.68 2.47 0.34
CA LEU A 200 -15.87 2.10 1.08
C LEU A 200 -16.33 0.73 0.63
N ARG A 201 -16.43 -0.20 1.58
CA ARG A 201 -16.88 -1.56 1.31
C ARG A 201 -18.08 -1.89 2.17
N GLU A 202 -19.19 -2.26 1.55
CA GLU A 202 -20.33 -2.86 2.22
C GLU A 202 -20.34 -4.36 1.94
N SER A 203 -20.14 -5.17 2.99
CA SER A 203 -20.10 -6.63 2.85
C SER A 203 -21.50 -7.22 3.03
N LYS A 204 -22.09 -7.75 1.95
CA LYS A 204 -23.38 -8.45 1.97
C LYS A 204 -23.24 -9.94 2.24
N SER A 205 -22.16 -10.52 1.74
CA SER A 205 -21.77 -11.92 2.01
C SER A 205 -20.27 -12.09 1.76
N ALA A 206 -19.72 -13.28 2.00
CA ALA A 206 -18.30 -13.56 1.77
C ALA A 206 -17.86 -13.35 0.29
N ASN A 207 -18.78 -13.49 -0.65
CA ASN A 207 -18.55 -13.38 -2.09
C ASN A 207 -19.36 -12.27 -2.78
N HIS A 208 -20.10 -11.45 -2.00
CA HIS A 208 -20.86 -10.31 -2.51
C HIS A 208 -20.58 -9.06 -1.67
N ASN A 209 -19.95 -8.08 -2.29
CA ASN A 209 -19.62 -6.81 -1.67
C ASN A 209 -19.96 -5.67 -2.62
N ASP A 210 -20.53 -4.61 -2.10
CA ASP A 210 -20.63 -3.35 -2.80
C ASP A 210 -19.40 -2.50 -2.50
N TRP A 211 -18.91 -1.81 -3.51
CA TRP A 211 -17.76 -0.96 -3.42
C TRP A 211 -18.09 0.45 -3.90
N SER A 212 -17.64 1.40 -3.14
CA SER A 212 -17.66 2.82 -3.52
C SER A 212 -16.40 3.50 -3.01
N ALA A 213 -16.21 4.75 -3.34
CA ALA A 213 -15.11 5.57 -2.84
C ALA A 213 -15.51 7.04 -2.80
N CYS A 214 -14.86 7.80 -1.93
CA CYS A 214 -14.91 9.24 -1.97
C CYS A 214 -13.49 9.81 -2.10
N LEU A 215 -13.37 10.91 -2.84
CA LEU A 215 -12.14 11.66 -2.97
C LEU A 215 -12.31 13.01 -2.28
N TYR A 216 -11.45 13.28 -1.32
CA TYR A 216 -11.32 14.57 -0.67
C TYR A 216 -10.07 15.27 -1.20
N ASN A 217 -10.22 16.54 -1.60
CA ASN A 217 -9.20 17.34 -2.26
C ASN A 217 -9.20 18.75 -1.66
N CYS A 218 -8.02 19.31 -1.36
CA CYS A 218 -7.88 20.75 -1.10
C CYS A 218 -7.88 21.48 -2.45
N LEU A 219 -9.00 22.04 -2.82
CA LEU A 219 -9.11 23.07 -3.86
C LEU A 219 -9.23 24.42 -3.21
#